data_beef0005a851cb21656c0616fdef8984
#
_entry.id   beef0005a851cb21656c0616fdef8984
#
_cell.length_a   1.000
_cell.length_b   1.000
_cell.length_c   1.000
_cell.angle_alpha   90.00
_cell.angle_beta   90.00
_cell.angle_gamma   90.00
#
_symmetry.space_group_name_H-M   'P 1'
#
loop_
_entity.id
_entity.type
_entity.pdbx_description
1 polymer ?
#
loop_
_entity_poly.entity_id
_entity_poly.type
_entity_poly.pdbx_seq_one_letter_code
_entity_poly.pdbx_strand_id
1 'polypeptide(L)'
;TFLMRKLSKKILSLYAKKAIIGLASVAMVATMSLSTINVSPVKGATTSSTLVWSDEFNGNSIDASKWGFEIGTGSNGWGNNEQQYYTNRTDNAYVADGALHIRAKKEAYGGKNYTSARLNTNGKFTFTYGYVEARLALPSSQGIWPAFWMLGANIGSVGWPSCGEIDIMEAINAENKTYGTCHWNANGHAEYGKPTGNFDITQYHTYGLQWDNQYIRFFVDGNKFYEMSIANNAGDTDEFHKPFYLLLNVAVGGNWPGFSIDDSAFPQE
;
A
#
# COMPACT_ATOMS: atom_id res chain seq x y z
N THR A 1 6.48 -10.14 5.95
CA THR A 1 5.22 -10.40 6.66
C THR A 1 4.09 -9.58 6.07
N PHE A 2 3.02 -10.22 5.67
CA PHE A 2 1.84 -9.59 5.11
C PHE A 2 0.64 -9.90 6.01
N LEU A 3 0.05 -8.86 6.63
CA LEU A 3 -1.03 -9.02 7.59
C LEU A 3 -2.25 -8.17 7.22
N MET A 4 -3.44 -8.78 7.25
CA MET A 4 -4.71 -8.08 7.14
C MET A 4 -5.57 -8.35 8.38
N ARG A 5 -6.03 -7.30 9.04
CA ARG A 5 -6.83 -7.39 10.26
C ARG A 5 -8.17 -6.66 10.09
N LYS A 6 -9.24 -7.33 10.46
CA LYS A 6 -10.58 -6.71 10.50
C LYS A 6 -10.74 -5.92 11.80
N LEU A 7 -11.02 -4.62 11.68
CA LEU A 7 -11.27 -3.76 12.83
C LEU A 7 -12.67 -4.03 13.41
N SER A 8 -12.79 -4.09 14.74
CA SER A 8 -14.09 -4.25 15.37
C SER A 8 -14.87 -2.92 15.38
N LYS A 9 -16.22 -2.99 15.30
CA LYS A 9 -17.09 -1.81 15.31
C LYS A 9 -16.89 -0.88 16.54
N LYS A 10 -16.33 -1.38 17.65
CA LYS A 10 -16.02 -0.58 18.85
C LYS A 10 -14.85 0.38 18.63
N ILE A 11 -13.94 0.13 17.71
CA ILE A 11 -12.79 1.00 17.42
C ILE A 11 -13.23 2.24 16.65
N LEU A 12 -14.17 2.10 15.73
CA LEU A 12 -14.73 3.19 14.93
C LEU A 12 -15.34 4.32 15.78
N SER A 13 -15.89 3.99 16.97
CA SER A 13 -16.53 4.96 17.86
C SER A 13 -15.55 5.77 18.75
N LEU A 14 -14.34 5.25 19.02
CA LEU A 14 -13.37 5.92 19.90
C LEU A 14 -12.58 7.04 19.21
N TYR A 15 -12.35 6.93 17.90
CA TYR A 15 -11.61 7.95 17.16
C TYR A 15 -12.44 9.20 16.85
N ALA A 16 -13.76 9.07 16.75
CA ALA A 16 -14.67 10.21 16.55
C ALA A 16 -14.80 11.14 17.75
N LYS A 17 -14.42 10.69 18.97
CA LYS A 17 -14.57 11.47 20.21
C LYS A 17 -13.33 12.27 20.64
N LYS A 18 -12.18 12.11 20.01
CA LYS A 18 -10.94 12.81 20.39
C LYS A 18 -10.62 14.10 19.62
N ALA A 19 -11.48 14.50 18.69
CA ALA A 19 -11.24 15.69 17.86
C ALA A 19 -11.80 17.01 18.42
N ILE A 20 -12.41 17.01 19.61
CA ILE A 20 -12.96 18.22 20.21
C ILE A 20 -12.51 18.28 21.69
N ILE A 21 -11.31 18.73 21.98
CA ILE A 21 -10.92 19.49 23.20
C ILE A 21 -9.52 20.07 22.91
N GLY A 22 -9.49 21.33 22.62
CA GLY A 22 -8.27 22.12 22.56
C GLY A 22 -8.59 23.58 22.30
N LEU A 23 -8.80 24.35 23.38
CA LEU A 23 -8.42 25.75 23.51
C LEU A 23 -9.05 26.34 24.79
N ALA A 24 -8.27 26.46 25.85
CA ALA A 24 -8.39 27.53 26.79
C ALA A 24 -7.07 27.66 27.57
N SER A 25 -6.33 28.71 27.28
CA SER A 25 -5.15 29.16 28.03
C SER A 25 -5.63 29.97 29.25
N VAL A 26 -5.22 29.57 30.46
CA VAL A 26 -5.13 30.50 31.59
C VAL A 26 -3.85 30.15 32.37
N ALA A 27 -2.98 31.13 32.46
CA ALA A 27 -1.78 31.07 33.28
C ALA A 27 -2.13 31.34 34.77
N MET A 28 -1.67 30.47 35.67
CA MET A 28 -1.56 30.79 37.09
C MET A 28 -0.33 30.10 37.68
N VAL A 29 0.54 30.93 38.24
CA VAL A 29 1.73 30.53 38.99
C VAL A 29 1.29 30.13 40.38
N ALA A 30 1.63 28.95 40.86
CA ALA A 30 1.65 28.59 42.28
C ALA A 30 2.59 27.42 42.57
N THR A 31 3.42 27.65 43.50
CA THR A 31 4.36 26.93 44.34
C THR A 31 4.30 25.39 44.40
N MET A 32 5.48 24.77 44.24
CA MET A 32 5.76 23.33 44.34
C MET A 32 5.44 22.78 45.77
N SER A 33 4.64 21.71 45.77
CA SER A 33 4.77 20.63 46.75
C SER A 33 4.89 19.32 45.99
N LEU A 34 5.99 18.59 46.21
CA LEU A 34 6.24 17.25 45.63
C LEU A 34 5.21 16.26 46.24
N SER A 35 4.13 16.01 45.56
CA SER A 35 3.30 14.83 45.80
C SER A 35 3.65 13.79 44.73
N THR A 36 4.07 12.61 45.16
CA THR A 36 4.29 11.44 44.30
C THR A 36 2.97 11.07 43.64
N ILE A 37 2.85 11.39 42.35
CA ILE A 37 1.71 10.95 41.55
C ILE A 37 1.93 9.48 41.25
N ASN A 38 1.22 8.60 41.98
CA ASN A 38 1.03 7.21 41.56
C ASN A 38 0.22 7.21 40.25
N VAL A 39 0.91 7.19 39.11
CA VAL A 39 0.30 6.94 37.82
C VAL A 39 -0.04 5.46 37.77
N SER A 40 -1.28 5.11 38.13
CA SER A 40 -1.80 3.79 37.81
C SER A 40 -1.74 3.63 36.28
N PRO A 41 -1.21 2.50 35.76
CA PRO A 41 -1.21 2.27 34.33
C PRO A 41 -2.66 2.27 33.84
N VAL A 42 -3.00 3.23 32.98
CA VAL A 42 -4.26 3.20 32.24
C VAL A 42 -4.22 1.91 31.44
N LYS A 43 -5.04 0.94 31.85
CA LYS A 43 -5.23 -0.31 31.14
C LYS A 43 -5.78 0.03 29.76
N GLY A 44 -4.87 0.12 28.78
CA GLY A 44 -5.24 0.39 27.40
C GLY A 44 -6.28 -0.63 26.98
N ALA A 45 -7.43 -0.16 26.49
CA ALA A 45 -8.43 -1.06 25.92
C ALA A 45 -7.73 -1.84 24.80
N THR A 46 -7.51 -3.13 25.03
CA THR A 46 -7.00 -4.04 24.01
C THR A 46 -8.08 -4.15 22.94
N THR A 47 -7.92 -3.39 21.87
CA THR A 47 -8.75 -3.53 20.68
C THR A 47 -8.40 -4.85 20.04
N SER A 48 -9.22 -5.88 20.26
CA SER A 48 -9.03 -7.17 19.61
C SER A 48 -9.29 -7.01 18.11
N SER A 49 -8.24 -7.06 17.31
CA SER A 49 -8.34 -7.20 15.86
C SER A 49 -8.18 -8.67 15.52
N THR A 50 -9.05 -9.22 14.68
CA THR A 50 -8.94 -10.61 14.21
C THR A 50 -8.16 -10.62 12.90
N LEU A 51 -7.10 -11.44 12.85
CA LEU A 51 -6.38 -11.72 11.60
C LEU A 51 -7.32 -12.54 10.70
N VAL A 52 -7.57 -12.07 9.49
CA VAL A 52 -8.47 -12.72 8.54
C VAL A 52 -7.73 -13.31 7.33
N TRP A 53 -6.55 -12.80 7.03
CA TRP A 53 -5.70 -13.29 5.95
C TRP A 53 -4.24 -12.86 6.19
N SER A 54 -3.30 -13.73 5.83
CA SER A 54 -1.87 -13.40 5.84
C SER A 54 -1.09 -14.26 4.87
N ASP A 55 0.08 -13.79 4.49
CA ASP A 55 1.13 -14.59 3.92
C ASP A 55 2.49 -14.17 4.49
N GLU A 56 3.14 -15.11 5.16
CA GLU A 56 4.45 -14.89 5.79
C GLU A 56 5.59 -15.38 4.91
N PHE A 57 5.28 -15.97 3.74
CA PHE A 57 6.24 -16.54 2.80
C PHE A 57 7.24 -17.52 3.41
N ASN A 58 6.77 -18.33 4.36
CA ASN A 58 7.59 -19.32 5.09
C ASN A 58 7.86 -20.61 4.29
N GLY A 59 7.27 -20.73 3.10
CA GLY A 59 7.45 -21.87 2.20
C GLY A 59 8.65 -21.73 1.27
N ASN A 60 8.70 -22.61 0.25
CA ASN A 60 9.73 -22.59 -0.78
C ASN A 60 9.17 -22.13 -2.14
N SER A 61 7.93 -21.74 -2.20
CA SER A 61 7.24 -21.30 -3.42
C SER A 61 6.11 -20.36 -3.09
N ILE A 62 5.68 -19.59 -4.08
CA ILE A 62 4.53 -18.71 -3.98
C ILE A 62 3.27 -19.59 -3.88
N ASP A 63 2.43 -19.32 -2.88
CA ASP A 63 1.17 -20.03 -2.67
C ASP A 63 0.14 -19.62 -3.72
N ALA A 64 -0.11 -20.50 -4.70
CA ALA A 64 -1.06 -20.27 -5.78
C ALA A 64 -2.53 -20.19 -5.30
N SER A 65 -2.84 -20.62 -4.08
CA SER A 65 -4.17 -20.40 -3.50
C SER A 65 -4.38 -18.95 -3.02
N LYS A 66 -3.28 -18.23 -2.76
CA LYS A 66 -3.30 -16.83 -2.30
C LYS A 66 -2.99 -15.84 -3.41
N TRP A 67 -2.06 -16.18 -4.31
CA TRP A 67 -1.55 -15.29 -5.32
C TRP A 67 -1.77 -15.81 -6.74
N GLY A 68 -2.13 -14.90 -7.62
CA GLY A 68 -2.11 -15.10 -9.07
C GLY A 68 -1.09 -14.16 -9.71
N PHE A 69 -0.78 -14.41 -10.98
CA PHE A 69 0.14 -13.58 -11.76
C PHE A 69 -0.61 -12.89 -12.90
N GLU A 70 -0.27 -11.64 -13.15
CA GLU A 70 -0.58 -10.96 -14.39
C GLU A 70 0.63 -11.05 -15.32
N ILE A 71 0.42 -11.56 -16.53
CA ILE A 71 1.50 -11.90 -17.47
C ILE A 71 1.37 -11.04 -18.72
N GLY A 72 2.51 -10.59 -19.24
CA GLY A 72 2.58 -9.85 -20.48
C GLY A 72 2.86 -8.37 -20.30
N THR A 73 2.37 -7.58 -21.24
CA THR A 73 2.64 -6.11 -21.29
C THR A 73 1.40 -5.26 -21.02
N GLY A 74 0.26 -5.92 -20.79
CA GLY A 74 -1.02 -5.22 -20.65
C GLY A 74 -1.39 -4.35 -21.85
N SER A 75 -2.50 -3.64 -21.74
CA SER A 75 -2.87 -2.63 -22.74
C SER A 75 -2.05 -1.36 -22.51
N ASN A 76 -1.37 -0.87 -23.56
CA ASN A 76 -0.52 0.34 -23.48
C ASN A 76 0.50 0.32 -22.34
N GLY A 77 1.20 -0.84 -22.13
CA GLY A 77 2.14 -0.98 -21.01
C GLY A 77 1.44 -0.76 -19.67
N TRP A 78 0.38 -1.54 -19.40
CA TRP A 78 -0.45 -1.47 -18.20
C TRP A 78 -1.08 -0.08 -17.95
N GLY A 79 -1.35 0.67 -19.03
CA GLY A 79 -1.90 2.02 -18.98
C GLY A 79 -0.87 3.13 -18.78
N ASN A 80 0.39 2.79 -18.48
CA ASN A 80 1.44 3.72 -18.10
C ASN A 80 2.64 3.73 -19.05
N ASN A 81 2.56 3.07 -20.21
CA ASN A 81 3.69 2.85 -21.13
C ASN A 81 4.90 2.19 -20.46
N GLU A 82 4.67 1.32 -19.50
CA GLU A 82 5.71 0.57 -18.79
C GLU A 82 6.54 -0.30 -19.76
N GLN A 83 7.81 -0.50 -19.46
CA GLN A 83 8.78 -1.05 -20.38
C GLN A 83 9.07 -2.55 -20.17
N GLN A 84 8.63 -3.14 -19.05
CA GLN A 84 8.83 -4.56 -18.75
C GLN A 84 7.75 -5.45 -19.38
N TYR A 85 8.12 -6.73 -19.49
CA TYR A 85 7.20 -7.86 -19.64
C TYR A 85 7.04 -8.55 -18.28
N TYR A 86 5.85 -8.64 -17.74
CA TYR A 86 5.60 -9.39 -16.50
C TYR A 86 5.50 -10.89 -16.79
N THR A 87 6.17 -11.68 -15.97
CA THR A 87 6.21 -13.14 -16.08
C THR A 87 5.82 -13.82 -14.77
N ASN A 88 5.57 -15.12 -14.82
CA ASN A 88 5.41 -15.97 -13.63
C ASN A 88 6.64 -16.88 -13.40
N ARG A 89 7.79 -16.53 -14.00
CA ARG A 89 9.02 -17.31 -13.84
C ARG A 89 9.63 -17.07 -12.46
N THR A 90 10.29 -18.09 -11.92
CA THR A 90 11.07 -17.96 -10.67
C THR A 90 12.25 -17.00 -10.81
N ASP A 91 12.66 -16.65 -12.01
CA ASP A 91 13.62 -15.59 -12.29
C ASP A 91 13.12 -14.19 -11.88
N ASN A 92 11.80 -13.97 -11.92
CA ASN A 92 11.16 -12.69 -11.62
C ASN A 92 10.37 -12.68 -10.33
N ALA A 93 9.87 -13.84 -9.85
CA ALA A 93 9.20 -13.92 -8.56
C ALA A 93 9.44 -15.28 -7.89
N TYR A 94 9.88 -15.27 -6.65
CA TYR A 94 10.21 -16.48 -5.91
C TYR A 94 10.13 -16.23 -4.39
N VAL A 95 10.09 -17.33 -3.62
CA VAL A 95 10.13 -17.28 -2.15
C VAL A 95 11.47 -17.86 -1.70
N ALA A 96 12.20 -17.07 -0.93
CA ALA A 96 13.45 -17.45 -0.29
C ALA A 96 13.64 -16.66 1.01
N ASP A 97 14.40 -17.20 1.94
CA ASP A 97 14.78 -16.55 3.20
C ASP A 97 13.57 -15.95 4.00
N GLY A 98 12.40 -16.59 3.88
CA GLY A 98 11.18 -16.14 4.53
C GLY A 98 10.57 -14.88 3.92
N ALA A 99 10.85 -14.61 2.65
CA ALA A 99 10.33 -13.46 1.93
C ALA A 99 9.88 -13.83 0.51
N LEU A 100 8.92 -13.07 -0.01
CA LEU A 100 8.65 -12.98 -1.45
C LEU A 100 9.65 -12.00 -2.05
N HIS A 101 10.29 -12.42 -3.12
CA HIS A 101 11.17 -11.60 -3.95
C HIS A 101 10.50 -11.32 -5.28
N ILE A 102 10.43 -10.06 -5.68
CA ILE A 102 10.01 -9.62 -7.01
C ILE A 102 11.20 -8.95 -7.66
N ARG A 103 11.73 -9.59 -8.71
CA ARG A 103 12.97 -9.18 -9.36
C ARG A 103 12.73 -8.66 -10.76
N ALA A 104 13.05 -7.39 -10.96
CA ALA A 104 13.16 -6.81 -12.29
C ALA A 104 14.54 -7.12 -12.88
N LYS A 105 14.57 -7.57 -14.13
CA LYS A 105 15.79 -7.95 -14.86
C LYS A 105 15.89 -7.21 -16.18
N LYS A 106 17.10 -6.85 -16.56
CA LYS A 106 17.41 -6.44 -17.93
C LYS A 106 17.67 -7.69 -18.77
N GLU A 107 16.70 -8.09 -19.55
CA GLU A 107 16.77 -9.20 -20.50
C GLU A 107 15.75 -9.03 -21.62
N ALA A 108 16.08 -9.46 -22.83
CA ALA A 108 15.14 -9.48 -23.94
C ALA A 108 14.12 -10.62 -23.75
N TYR A 109 12.84 -10.29 -23.66
CA TYR A 109 11.77 -11.24 -23.49
C TYR A 109 10.44 -10.69 -24.01
N GLY A 110 9.73 -11.47 -24.85
CA GLY A 110 8.40 -11.10 -25.32
C GLY A 110 8.32 -9.74 -26.05
N GLY A 111 9.40 -9.33 -26.71
CA GLY A 111 9.47 -8.03 -27.40
C GLY A 111 9.80 -6.83 -26.50
N LYS A 112 10.12 -7.06 -25.23
CA LYS A 112 10.58 -6.06 -24.28
C LYS A 112 12.04 -6.29 -23.90
N ASN A 113 12.69 -5.26 -23.31
CA ASN A 113 14.09 -5.32 -22.87
C ASN A 113 14.23 -5.56 -21.36
N TYR A 114 13.12 -5.66 -20.65
CA TYR A 114 13.05 -5.89 -19.20
C TYR A 114 11.98 -6.91 -18.90
N THR A 115 12.20 -7.70 -17.86
CA THR A 115 11.19 -8.57 -17.26
C THR A 115 11.01 -8.23 -15.80
N SER A 116 9.84 -8.54 -15.24
CA SER A 116 9.53 -8.42 -13.83
C SER A 116 8.35 -9.32 -13.49
N ALA A 117 7.74 -9.12 -12.32
CA ALA A 117 6.51 -9.82 -11.95
C ALA A 117 5.49 -8.86 -11.34
N ARG A 118 4.20 -9.21 -11.55
CA ARG A 118 3.03 -8.56 -10.95
C ARG A 118 2.11 -9.66 -10.42
N LEU A 119 1.93 -9.66 -9.11
CA LEU A 119 1.10 -10.61 -8.38
C LEU A 119 -0.14 -9.94 -7.85
N ASN A 120 -1.24 -10.70 -7.73
CA ASN A 120 -2.47 -10.21 -7.15
C ASN A 120 -3.25 -11.30 -6.40
N THR A 121 -4.21 -10.86 -5.58
CA THR A 121 -5.15 -11.74 -4.87
C THR A 121 -6.53 -11.80 -5.53
N ASN A 122 -6.69 -11.31 -6.77
CA ASN A 122 -7.97 -11.30 -7.48
C ASN A 122 -8.54 -12.71 -7.62
N GLY A 123 -9.83 -12.87 -7.28
CA GLY A 123 -10.52 -14.17 -7.28
C GLY A 123 -10.09 -15.12 -6.15
N LYS A 124 -9.19 -14.71 -5.27
CA LYS A 124 -8.64 -15.51 -4.16
C LYS A 124 -8.94 -14.87 -2.79
N PHE A 125 -8.69 -13.59 -2.66
CA PHE A 125 -8.97 -12.82 -1.46
C PHE A 125 -9.35 -11.38 -1.82
N THR A 126 -10.48 -10.93 -1.29
CA THR A 126 -10.96 -9.54 -1.36
C THR A 126 -11.48 -9.12 0.01
N PHE A 127 -11.47 -7.83 0.29
CA PHE A 127 -12.01 -7.30 1.53
C PHE A 127 -12.55 -5.89 1.34
N THR A 128 -13.46 -5.50 2.23
CA THR A 128 -13.94 -4.14 2.38
C THR A 128 -13.72 -3.74 3.82
N TYR A 129 -12.95 -2.68 4.04
CA TYR A 129 -12.56 -2.16 5.34
C TYR A 129 -11.67 -3.09 6.17
N GLY A 130 -10.81 -2.49 6.95
CA GLY A 130 -9.90 -3.18 7.83
C GLY A 130 -8.55 -2.47 7.95
N TYR A 131 -7.57 -3.22 8.42
CA TYR A 131 -6.17 -2.82 8.43
C TYR A 131 -5.35 -3.84 7.64
N VAL A 132 -4.62 -3.37 6.66
CA VAL A 132 -3.69 -4.19 5.87
C VAL A 132 -2.29 -3.59 5.96
N GLU A 133 -1.29 -4.44 6.06
CA GLU A 133 0.11 -4.00 6.05
C GLU A 133 1.01 -5.02 5.38
N ALA A 134 2.10 -4.54 4.81
CA ALA A 134 3.19 -5.35 4.30
C ALA A 134 4.53 -4.79 4.80
N ARG A 135 5.45 -5.68 5.17
CA ARG A 135 6.83 -5.32 5.51
C ARG A 135 7.70 -5.53 4.28
N LEU A 136 8.19 -4.44 3.71
CA LEU A 136 8.86 -4.40 2.41
C LEU A 136 10.20 -3.67 2.51
N ALA A 137 11.20 -4.13 1.74
CA ALA A 137 12.37 -3.38 1.33
C ALA A 137 12.23 -3.14 -0.18
N LEU A 138 12.53 -1.95 -0.67
CA LEU A 138 12.24 -1.54 -2.03
C LEU A 138 13.51 -1.39 -2.85
N PRO A 139 13.50 -1.79 -4.14
CA PRO A 139 14.56 -1.39 -5.05
C PRO A 139 14.57 0.14 -5.25
N SER A 140 15.76 0.69 -5.48
CA SER A 140 15.94 2.13 -5.67
C SER A 140 17.00 2.39 -6.73
N SER A 141 16.56 2.70 -7.94
CA SER A 141 17.42 3.13 -9.05
C SER A 141 16.60 3.89 -10.09
N GLN A 142 17.28 4.64 -10.95
CA GLN A 142 16.62 5.39 -12.03
C GLN A 142 15.81 4.45 -12.94
N GLY A 143 14.51 4.73 -13.08
CA GLY A 143 13.58 3.99 -13.93
C GLY A 143 12.87 2.84 -13.24
N ILE A 144 13.11 2.58 -11.94
CA ILE A 144 12.40 1.52 -11.20
C ILE A 144 11.14 2.08 -10.51
N TRP A 145 10.08 1.23 -10.41
CA TRP A 145 8.79 1.63 -9.84
C TRP A 145 8.14 0.44 -9.11
N PRO A 146 8.51 0.21 -7.85
CA PRO A 146 7.83 -0.77 -6.98
C PRO A 146 6.51 -0.24 -6.47
N ALA A 147 5.51 -1.14 -6.33
CA ALA A 147 4.19 -0.80 -5.80
C ALA A 147 3.57 -1.93 -4.96
N PHE A 148 2.91 -1.52 -3.88
CA PHE A 148 2.00 -2.28 -3.06
C PHE A 148 0.67 -1.54 -3.00
N TRP A 149 -0.38 -2.09 -3.60
CA TRP A 149 -1.60 -1.38 -3.92
C TRP A 149 -2.82 -2.28 -4.03
N MET A 150 -3.97 -1.69 -4.29
CA MET A 150 -5.25 -2.39 -4.39
C MET A 150 -6.09 -1.86 -5.54
N LEU A 151 -6.88 -2.74 -6.16
CA LEU A 151 -7.91 -2.41 -7.15
C LEU A 151 -9.27 -2.93 -6.70
N GLY A 152 -10.32 -2.21 -7.07
CA GLY A 152 -11.69 -2.66 -6.86
C GLY A 152 -11.98 -3.98 -7.57
N ALA A 153 -12.55 -4.94 -6.83
CA ALA A 153 -12.81 -6.29 -7.34
C ALA A 153 -13.80 -6.35 -8.51
N ASN A 154 -14.54 -5.26 -8.74
CA ASN A 154 -15.49 -5.11 -9.84
C ASN A 154 -14.86 -4.53 -11.13
N ILE A 155 -13.53 -4.40 -11.20
CA ILE A 155 -12.83 -3.80 -12.35
C ILE A 155 -13.25 -4.41 -13.69
N GLY A 156 -13.50 -5.72 -13.73
CA GLY A 156 -13.92 -6.41 -14.96
C GLY A 156 -15.28 -5.95 -15.51
N SER A 157 -16.11 -5.33 -14.68
CA SER A 157 -17.46 -4.85 -15.08
C SER A 157 -17.53 -3.35 -15.26
N VAL A 158 -16.79 -2.57 -14.48
CA VAL A 158 -16.89 -1.09 -14.50
C VAL A 158 -15.66 -0.41 -15.09
N GLY A 159 -14.53 -1.13 -15.19
CA GLY A 159 -13.27 -0.58 -15.68
C GLY A 159 -12.60 0.37 -14.68
N TRP A 160 -11.41 0.87 -15.06
CA TRP A 160 -10.70 1.91 -14.33
C TRP A 160 -11.04 3.29 -14.90
N PRO A 161 -11.18 4.36 -14.10
CA PRO A 161 -10.97 4.42 -12.65
C PRO A 161 -12.25 4.12 -11.83
N SER A 162 -13.36 3.70 -12.44
CA SER A 162 -14.64 3.47 -11.76
C SER A 162 -14.65 2.27 -10.81
N CYS A 163 -13.63 1.41 -10.85
CA CYS A 163 -13.44 0.37 -9.84
C CYS A 163 -12.82 0.90 -8.54
N GLY A 164 -12.15 2.05 -8.60
CA GLY A 164 -11.29 2.57 -7.52
C GLY A 164 -9.92 1.89 -7.46
N GLU A 165 -8.91 2.66 -7.02
CA GLU A 165 -7.54 2.21 -6.78
C GLU A 165 -7.01 2.85 -5.51
N ILE A 166 -6.28 2.10 -4.70
CA ILE A 166 -5.62 2.58 -3.48
C ILE A 166 -4.16 2.12 -3.51
N ASP A 167 -3.26 3.05 -3.71
CA ASP A 167 -1.81 2.79 -3.72
C ASP A 167 -1.29 2.98 -2.30
N ILE A 168 -1.10 1.87 -1.58
CA ILE A 168 -0.65 1.90 -0.18
C ILE A 168 0.80 2.38 -0.10
N MET A 169 1.61 1.95 -1.05
CA MET A 169 3.00 2.34 -1.20
C MET A 169 3.42 2.29 -2.66
N GLU A 170 3.92 3.37 -3.16
CA GLU A 170 4.65 3.46 -4.42
C GLU A 170 5.96 4.20 -4.20
N ALA A 171 7.00 3.84 -4.96
CA ALA A 171 8.23 4.61 -5.06
C ALA A 171 8.69 4.66 -6.52
N ILE A 172 9.39 5.72 -6.89
CA ILE A 172 9.95 5.87 -8.24
C ILE A 172 11.42 6.25 -8.18
N ASN A 173 12.16 5.74 -9.14
CA ASN A 173 13.55 6.14 -9.35
C ASN A 173 14.43 5.88 -8.10
N ALA A 174 15.36 6.77 -7.84
CA ALA A 174 16.22 6.76 -6.65
C ALA A 174 15.73 7.74 -5.58
N GLU A 175 14.40 7.96 -5.48
CA GLU A 175 13.85 8.83 -4.45
C GLU A 175 13.82 8.12 -3.10
N ASN A 176 14.24 8.82 -2.04
CA ASN A 176 14.22 8.31 -0.67
C ASN A 176 12.90 8.63 0.02
N LYS A 177 11.78 8.35 -0.63
CA LYS A 177 10.42 8.56 -0.13
C LYS A 177 9.45 7.63 -0.84
N THR A 178 8.26 7.47 -0.26
CA THR A 178 7.16 6.75 -0.89
C THR A 178 5.92 7.63 -0.99
N TYR A 179 4.96 7.17 -1.77
CA TYR A 179 3.69 7.86 -2.02
C TYR A 179 2.53 6.97 -1.61
N GLY A 180 1.49 7.58 -1.07
CA GLY A 180 0.18 6.95 -0.87
C GLY A 180 -0.86 7.72 -1.67
N THR A 181 -1.65 7.04 -2.50
CA THR A 181 -2.57 7.68 -3.45
C THR A 181 -3.90 6.92 -3.53
N CYS A 182 -4.98 7.62 -3.79
CA CYS A 182 -6.27 7.05 -4.18
C CYS A 182 -6.64 7.58 -5.56
N HIS A 183 -7.18 6.72 -6.43
CA HIS A 183 -7.73 7.08 -7.73
C HIS A 183 -9.17 6.58 -7.85
N TRP A 184 -10.07 7.41 -8.38
CA TRP A 184 -11.49 7.07 -8.52
C TRP A 184 -12.15 7.86 -9.66
N ASN A 185 -13.42 7.63 -9.90
CA ASN A 185 -14.19 8.33 -10.91
C ASN A 185 -15.10 9.39 -10.28
N ALA A 186 -14.74 10.66 -10.42
CA ALA A 186 -15.58 11.81 -10.05
C ALA A 186 -15.91 12.63 -11.29
N ASN A 187 -16.81 12.10 -12.17
CA ASN A 187 -17.05 12.64 -13.51
C ASN A 187 -15.80 12.70 -14.39
N GLY A 188 -14.95 11.70 -14.28
CA GLY A 188 -13.63 11.55 -14.87
C GLY A 188 -12.63 11.09 -13.82
N HIS A 189 -11.41 10.82 -14.23
CA HIS A 189 -10.35 10.39 -13.32
C HIS A 189 -10.06 11.48 -12.29
N ALA A 190 -10.19 11.14 -11.03
CA ALA A 190 -9.78 11.94 -9.87
C ALA A 190 -8.69 11.19 -9.09
N GLU A 191 -7.79 11.94 -8.50
CA GLU A 191 -6.73 11.41 -7.64
C GLU A 191 -6.49 12.31 -6.44
N TYR A 192 -6.07 11.71 -5.35
CA TYR A 192 -5.61 12.42 -4.17
C TYR A 192 -4.56 11.59 -3.44
N GLY A 193 -3.36 12.15 -3.31
CA GLY A 193 -2.23 11.45 -2.70
C GLY A 193 -1.22 12.39 -2.07
N LYS A 194 -0.30 11.80 -1.29
CA LYS A 194 0.80 12.53 -0.66
C LYS A 194 2.07 11.68 -0.56
N PRO A 195 3.24 12.32 -0.69
CA PRO A 195 4.50 11.68 -0.35
C PRO A 195 4.69 11.60 1.17
N THR A 196 5.54 10.68 1.58
CA THR A 196 6.15 10.65 2.92
C THR A 196 7.26 11.71 3.03
N GLY A 197 7.81 11.91 4.24
CA GLY A 197 9.16 12.47 4.38
C GLY A 197 10.22 11.52 3.82
N ASN A 198 11.48 11.97 3.79
CA ASN A 198 12.59 11.16 3.30
C ASN A 198 13.01 10.13 4.36
N PHE A 199 13.27 8.91 3.90
CA PHE A 199 13.87 7.81 4.68
C PHE A 199 14.53 6.81 3.73
N ASP A 200 15.31 5.86 4.24
CA ASP A 200 15.97 4.85 3.42
C ASP A 200 14.98 3.73 3.05
N ILE A 201 14.33 3.87 1.88
CA ILE A 201 13.35 2.91 1.39
C ILE A 201 13.93 1.53 1.08
N THR A 202 15.26 1.38 0.99
CA THR A 202 15.92 0.10 0.73
C THR A 202 16.00 -0.79 1.97
N GLN A 203 15.75 -0.23 3.15
CA GLN A 203 15.58 -0.99 4.37
C GLN A 203 14.15 -1.48 4.52
N TYR A 204 13.96 -2.51 5.35
CA TYR A 204 12.61 -3.01 5.62
C TYR A 204 11.79 -2.01 6.46
N HIS A 205 10.68 -1.56 5.90
CA HIS A 205 9.66 -0.76 6.57
C HIS A 205 8.29 -1.44 6.49
N THR A 206 7.40 -1.12 7.41
CA THR A 206 6.01 -1.58 7.37
C THR A 206 5.14 -0.51 6.75
N TYR A 207 4.54 -0.82 5.60
CA TYR A 207 3.59 0.04 4.90
C TYR A 207 2.19 -0.45 5.20
N GLY A 208 1.36 0.42 5.75
CA GLY A 208 0.04 0.07 6.26
C GLY A 208 -1.07 0.98 5.79
N LEU A 209 -2.27 0.41 5.71
CA LEU A 209 -3.50 1.10 5.40
C LEU A 209 -4.57 0.76 6.43
N GLN A 210 -5.16 1.77 7.05
CA GLN A 210 -6.39 1.66 7.81
C GLN A 210 -7.54 2.21 6.98
N TRP A 211 -8.53 1.38 6.74
CA TRP A 211 -9.66 1.71 5.89
C TRP A 211 -10.97 1.39 6.59
N ASP A 212 -11.82 2.38 6.73
CA ASP A 212 -13.16 2.27 7.29
C ASP A 212 -14.18 3.01 6.40
N ASN A 213 -15.43 3.08 6.81
CA ASN A 213 -16.48 3.75 6.04
C ASN A 213 -16.42 5.29 6.05
N GLN A 214 -15.40 5.87 6.68
CA GLN A 214 -15.23 7.31 6.78
C GLN A 214 -13.90 7.79 6.21
N TYR A 215 -12.83 6.97 6.37
CA TYR A 215 -11.47 7.36 6.02
C TYR A 215 -10.64 6.23 5.47
N ILE A 216 -9.73 6.58 4.58
CA ILE A 216 -8.57 5.80 4.19
C ILE A 216 -7.35 6.49 4.79
N ARG A 217 -6.53 5.77 5.59
CA ARG A 217 -5.37 6.31 6.31
C ARG A 217 -4.13 5.52 6.00
N PHE A 218 -3.06 6.21 5.68
CA PHE A 218 -1.79 5.63 5.22
C PHE A 218 -0.72 5.77 6.29
N PHE A 219 0.06 4.69 6.47
CA PHE A 219 1.07 4.58 7.52
C PHE A 219 2.40 4.06 6.99
N VAL A 220 3.51 4.57 7.55
CA VAL A 220 4.84 3.94 7.46
C VAL A 220 5.33 3.73 8.89
N ASP A 221 5.73 2.50 9.22
CA ASP A 221 6.18 2.09 10.56
C ASP A 221 5.22 2.51 11.68
N GLY A 222 3.92 2.37 11.44
CA GLY A 222 2.86 2.75 12.36
C GLY A 222 2.59 4.25 12.47
N ASN A 223 3.34 5.10 11.78
CA ASN A 223 3.14 6.54 11.76
C ASN A 223 2.24 6.96 10.60
N LYS A 224 1.09 7.56 10.89
CA LYS A 224 0.20 8.08 9.86
C LYS A 224 0.81 9.31 9.19
N PHE A 225 0.97 9.28 7.86
CA PHE A 225 1.45 10.43 7.09
C PHE A 225 0.36 11.09 6.24
N TYR A 226 -0.76 10.39 5.97
CA TYR A 226 -1.80 10.88 5.10
C TYR A 226 -3.15 10.25 5.43
N GLU A 227 -4.25 10.96 5.16
CA GLU A 227 -5.61 10.42 5.18
C GLU A 227 -6.51 11.11 4.17
N MET A 228 -7.48 10.37 3.65
CA MET A 228 -8.54 10.82 2.76
C MET A 228 -9.89 10.50 3.37
N SER A 229 -10.82 11.48 3.40
CA SER A 229 -12.21 11.23 3.80
C SER A 229 -12.99 10.63 2.63
N ILE A 230 -13.74 9.58 2.93
CA ILE A 230 -14.71 8.93 2.02
C ILE A 230 -16.10 8.89 2.65
N ALA A 231 -16.30 9.66 3.73
CA ALA A 231 -17.58 9.68 4.46
C ALA A 231 -18.72 10.19 3.58
N ASN A 232 -19.83 9.48 3.60
CA ASN A 232 -21.06 9.83 2.86
C ASN A 232 -20.84 10.00 1.34
N ASN A 233 -19.88 9.27 0.76
CA ASN A 233 -19.50 9.34 -0.66
C ASN A 233 -19.12 10.76 -1.10
N ALA A 234 -18.57 11.56 -0.20
CA ALA A 234 -18.13 12.92 -0.49
C ALA A 234 -17.10 12.92 -1.63
N GLY A 235 -17.34 13.70 -2.69
CA GLY A 235 -16.46 13.73 -3.87
C GLY A 235 -16.58 12.50 -4.75
N ASP A 236 -17.75 11.87 -4.79
CA ASP A 236 -18.07 10.69 -5.62
C ASP A 236 -17.18 9.47 -5.30
N THR A 237 -16.88 9.24 -4.00
CA THR A 237 -15.96 8.20 -3.52
C THR A 237 -16.63 6.85 -3.22
N ASP A 238 -17.75 6.52 -3.85
CA ASP A 238 -18.50 5.28 -3.60
C ASP A 238 -17.75 3.99 -3.97
N GLU A 239 -16.75 4.06 -4.83
CA GLU A 239 -15.84 2.96 -5.14
C GLU A 239 -15.15 2.43 -3.89
N PHE A 240 -14.74 3.32 -2.98
CA PHE A 240 -14.03 2.96 -1.75
C PHE A 240 -14.92 2.34 -0.66
N HIS A 241 -16.17 2.04 -0.97
CA HIS A 241 -17.09 1.29 -0.12
C HIS A 241 -17.39 -0.13 -0.64
N LYS A 242 -16.63 -0.58 -1.65
CA LYS A 242 -16.75 -1.87 -2.32
C LYS A 242 -15.54 -2.77 -2.01
N PRO A 243 -15.58 -4.06 -2.34
CA PRO A 243 -14.43 -4.95 -2.12
C PRO A 243 -13.24 -4.63 -3.03
N PHE A 244 -12.03 -4.73 -2.48
CA PHE A 244 -10.75 -4.58 -3.18
C PHE A 244 -9.90 -5.84 -3.04
N TYR A 245 -9.00 -6.06 -3.98
CA TYR A 245 -7.95 -7.07 -3.94
C TYR A 245 -6.56 -6.41 -3.95
N LEU A 246 -5.54 -7.16 -3.52
CA LEU A 246 -4.18 -6.69 -3.34
C LEU A 246 -3.33 -6.96 -4.58
N LEU A 247 -2.36 -6.07 -4.84
CA LEU A 247 -1.35 -6.23 -5.89
C LEU A 247 0.05 -5.88 -5.35
N LEU A 248 1.04 -6.58 -5.89
CA LEU A 248 2.47 -6.34 -5.70
C LEU A 248 3.18 -6.42 -7.05
N ASN A 249 3.99 -5.43 -7.38
CA ASN A 249 4.79 -5.44 -8.60
C ASN A 249 6.02 -4.54 -8.49
N VAL A 250 6.95 -4.76 -9.41
CA VAL A 250 8.02 -3.82 -9.72
C VAL A 250 7.93 -3.50 -11.20
N ALA A 251 7.52 -2.29 -11.55
CA ALA A 251 7.50 -1.80 -12.92
C ALA A 251 8.87 -1.21 -13.30
N VAL A 252 9.12 -1.10 -14.60
CA VAL A 252 10.36 -0.53 -15.17
C VAL A 252 9.97 0.52 -16.20
N GLY A 253 10.41 1.77 -15.98
CA GLY A 253 10.02 2.90 -16.81
C GLY A 253 8.52 3.17 -16.79
N GLY A 254 8.09 4.09 -17.58
CA GLY A 254 6.70 4.47 -17.73
C GLY A 254 6.48 5.98 -17.61
N ASN A 255 5.22 6.39 -17.68
CA ASN A 255 4.86 7.81 -17.70
C ASN A 255 5.35 8.57 -16.46
N TRP A 256 5.34 7.93 -15.29
CA TRP A 256 5.69 8.60 -14.03
C TRP A 256 7.19 8.55 -13.71
N PRO A 257 7.87 7.38 -13.67
CA PRO A 257 9.32 7.35 -13.44
C PRO A 257 10.14 7.87 -14.64
N GLY A 258 9.49 7.99 -15.80
CA GLY A 258 10.14 8.35 -17.06
C GLY A 258 10.73 7.13 -17.78
N PHE A 259 11.42 7.42 -18.88
CA PHE A 259 11.98 6.39 -19.78
C PHE A 259 13.51 6.33 -19.74
N SER A 260 14.14 7.13 -18.88
CA SER A 260 15.56 7.02 -18.57
C SER A 260 15.71 5.92 -17.52
N ILE A 261 16.36 4.81 -17.88
CA ILE A 261 16.52 3.64 -17.02
C ILE A 261 18.01 3.38 -16.84
N ASP A 262 18.45 3.18 -15.60
CA ASP A 262 19.83 2.80 -15.30
C ASP A 262 20.00 1.30 -15.49
N ASP A 263 20.39 0.93 -16.71
CA ASP A 263 20.64 -0.47 -17.09
C ASP A 263 21.71 -1.16 -16.25
N SER A 264 22.66 -0.40 -15.70
CA SER A 264 23.77 -0.95 -14.90
C SER A 264 23.33 -1.40 -13.50
N ALA A 265 22.17 -0.91 -13.04
CA ALA A 265 21.65 -1.22 -11.73
C ALA A 265 20.93 -2.59 -11.65
N PHE A 266 20.61 -3.22 -12.80
CA PHE A 266 19.88 -4.49 -12.81
C PHE A 266 20.77 -5.69 -12.46
N PRO A 267 20.22 -6.75 -11.80
CA PRO A 267 18.82 -6.87 -11.39
C PRO A 267 18.45 -5.97 -10.21
N GLN A 268 17.16 -5.56 -10.14
CA GLN A 268 16.58 -4.80 -9.04
C GLN A 268 15.49 -5.64 -8.35
N GLU A 269 15.51 -5.69 -7.03
CA GLU A 269 14.64 -6.58 -6.26
C GLU A 269 14.09 -5.90 -5.01
#